data_d2f5297c708fd47196382b04a3d51880
#
_entry.id   d2f5297c708fd47196382b04a3d51880
#
_cell.length_a   1.000
_cell.length_b   1.000
_cell.length_c   1.000
_cell.angle_alpha   90.00
_cell.angle_beta   90.00
_cell.angle_gamma   90.00
#
_symmetry.space_group_name_H-M   'P 1'
#
loop_
_entity.id
_entity.type
_entity.pdbx_description
1 polymer ?
#
loop_
_entity_poly.entity_id
_entity_poly.type
_entity_poly.pdbx_seq_one_letter_code
_entity_poly.pdbx_strand_id
1 'polypeptide(L)'
;MLSYLARRGFVEGRNLTVDFRAGTEEQMSGLAHALVSEKPDVIVASSDWPLHAARSVTKTIPIVAAPIGTDPVDAGVAESWAHPGGNVTGVCLIAPQLEVKRLALLHEALPSVRRVGVLAAHRKIVEAGFPPLRKAAAEAGLELVEIWVENPSEYAAAFDALRGHGVEALVIVPLPELNRDSEVLAALSAKAGLPTIGGFRESAQRGLMIGYGPSPRELGQQAASYVERIFNGAAAGELPFQGPTRLDFTINIKTAKALGVAIPPSLLVSAEVIE
;
A
#
# COMPACT_ATOMS: atom_id res chain seq x y z
N MET A 1 -2.34 -3.06 15.39
CA MET A 1 -2.00 -4.45 15.75
C MET A 1 -1.96 -4.64 17.26
N LEU A 2 -1.01 -4.09 18.02
CA LEU A 2 -0.86 -4.33 19.48
C LEU A 2 -2.11 -4.01 20.29
N SER A 3 -2.82 -2.91 20.00
CA SER A 3 -4.08 -2.58 20.67
C SER A 3 -5.21 -3.60 20.43
N TYR A 4 -5.20 -4.30 19.30
CA TYR A 4 -6.11 -5.42 19.04
C TYR A 4 -5.72 -6.63 19.89
N LEU A 5 -4.46 -7.04 19.86
CA LEU A 5 -3.94 -8.17 20.65
C LEU A 5 -4.15 -7.97 22.16
N ALA A 6 -3.94 -6.74 22.65
CA ALA A 6 -4.17 -6.43 24.06
C ALA A 6 -5.64 -6.64 24.48
N ARG A 7 -6.61 -6.27 23.63
CA ARG A 7 -8.05 -6.56 23.89
C ARG A 7 -8.39 -8.05 23.87
N ARG A 8 -7.52 -8.87 23.25
CA ARG A 8 -7.63 -10.33 23.19
C ARG A 8 -6.81 -11.05 24.25
N GLY A 9 -6.22 -10.28 25.20
CA GLY A 9 -5.49 -10.80 26.35
C GLY A 9 -3.98 -10.96 26.13
N PHE A 10 -3.44 -10.63 24.95
CA PHE A 10 -2.01 -10.62 24.65
C PHE A 10 -1.43 -9.23 24.90
N VAL A 11 -0.83 -9.04 26.05
CA VAL A 11 -0.38 -7.72 26.55
C VAL A 11 1.14 -7.68 26.59
N GLU A 12 1.73 -6.73 25.86
CA GLU A 12 3.19 -6.48 25.83
C GLU A 12 3.70 -6.24 27.25
N GLY A 13 4.84 -6.84 27.58
CA GLY A 13 5.46 -6.79 28.90
C GLY A 13 4.84 -7.71 29.96
N ARG A 14 3.69 -8.37 29.66
CA ARG A 14 3.06 -9.34 30.55
C ARG A 14 3.14 -10.77 30.02
N ASN A 15 2.63 -11.01 28.83
CA ASN A 15 2.60 -12.32 28.17
C ASN A 15 2.80 -12.22 26.65
N LEU A 16 3.24 -11.07 26.18
CA LEU A 16 3.66 -10.81 24.82
C LEU A 16 5.00 -10.05 24.85
N THR A 17 5.97 -10.55 24.12
CA THR A 17 7.22 -9.83 23.82
C THR A 17 7.21 -9.46 22.34
N VAL A 18 7.55 -8.22 22.02
CA VAL A 18 7.63 -7.70 20.65
C VAL A 18 9.05 -7.29 20.35
N ASP A 19 9.67 -7.94 19.37
CA ASP A 19 10.94 -7.52 18.78
C ASP A 19 10.63 -6.85 17.44
N PHE A 20 10.84 -5.53 17.36
CA PHE A 20 10.62 -4.76 16.15
C PHE A 20 11.94 -4.40 15.48
N ARG A 21 12.08 -4.81 14.22
CA ARG A 21 13.25 -4.53 13.40
C ARG A 21 12.84 -3.84 12.11
N ALA A 22 13.57 -2.80 11.74
CA ALA A 22 13.38 -2.05 10.51
C ALA A 22 14.75 -1.73 9.89
N GLY A 23 14.78 -1.65 8.56
CA GLY A 23 16.01 -1.35 7.83
C GLY A 23 15.75 -1.20 6.34
N THR A 24 16.82 -0.99 5.57
CA THR A 24 16.78 -0.96 4.11
C THR A 24 16.67 -2.37 3.53
N GLU A 25 16.38 -2.47 2.23
CA GLU A 25 16.33 -3.76 1.51
C GLU A 25 17.58 -4.60 1.74
N GLU A 26 18.75 -3.99 1.62
CA GLU A 26 20.06 -4.64 1.81
C GLU A 26 20.24 -5.25 3.20
N GLN A 27 19.62 -4.65 4.22
CA GLN A 27 19.69 -5.08 5.60
C GLN A 27 18.67 -6.19 5.93
N MET A 28 17.61 -6.35 5.12
CA MET A 28 16.49 -7.24 5.44
C MET A 28 16.92 -8.68 5.67
N SER A 29 17.85 -9.22 4.88
CA SER A 29 18.36 -10.57 5.06
C SER A 29 19.03 -10.76 6.44
N GLY A 30 19.90 -9.83 6.84
CA GLY A 30 20.57 -9.87 8.15
C GLY A 30 19.57 -9.73 9.31
N LEU A 31 18.59 -8.82 9.17
CA LEU A 31 17.54 -8.62 10.17
C LEU A 31 16.66 -9.87 10.32
N ALA A 32 16.32 -10.54 9.20
CA ALA A 32 15.53 -11.78 9.23
C ALA A 32 16.30 -12.91 9.92
N HIS A 33 17.59 -13.10 9.62
CA HIS A 33 18.42 -14.10 10.31
C HIS A 33 18.49 -13.82 11.82
N ALA A 34 18.75 -12.58 12.21
CA ALA A 34 18.81 -12.21 13.61
C ALA A 34 17.47 -12.43 14.33
N LEU A 35 16.32 -12.10 13.69
CA LEU A 35 15.00 -12.33 14.26
C LEU A 35 14.68 -13.82 14.41
N VAL A 36 14.99 -14.64 13.39
CA VAL A 36 14.76 -16.09 13.42
C VAL A 36 15.62 -16.78 14.49
N SER A 37 16.84 -16.28 14.76
CA SER A 37 17.71 -16.83 15.81
C SER A 37 17.12 -16.70 17.22
N GLU A 38 16.26 -15.73 17.46
CA GLU A 38 15.52 -15.54 18.73
C GLU A 38 14.33 -16.53 18.87
N LYS A 39 14.03 -17.33 17.82
CA LYS A 39 12.95 -18.31 17.78
C LYS A 39 11.59 -17.75 18.18
N PRO A 40 11.09 -16.69 17.52
CA PRO A 40 9.79 -16.15 17.85
C PRO A 40 8.67 -17.14 17.52
N ASP A 41 7.54 -17.04 18.25
CA ASP A 41 6.34 -17.85 17.98
C ASP A 41 5.68 -17.50 16.64
N VAL A 42 5.83 -16.24 16.19
CA VAL A 42 5.31 -15.73 14.92
C VAL A 42 6.14 -14.54 14.44
N ILE A 43 6.34 -14.44 13.14
CA ILE A 43 6.95 -13.28 12.47
C ILE A 43 5.83 -12.52 11.76
N VAL A 44 5.82 -11.18 11.90
CA VAL A 44 4.92 -10.30 11.16
C VAL A 44 5.72 -9.50 10.14
N ALA A 45 5.42 -9.69 8.86
CA ALA A 45 6.08 -9.01 7.75
C ALA A 45 5.18 -7.91 7.19
N SER A 46 5.62 -6.64 7.28
CA SER A 46 4.82 -5.46 6.96
C SER A 46 4.78 -5.08 5.47
N SER A 47 5.46 -5.82 4.62
CA SER A 47 5.48 -5.66 3.15
C SER A 47 6.13 -6.87 2.48
N ASP A 48 6.23 -6.85 1.16
CA ASP A 48 6.81 -7.95 0.38
C ASP A 48 8.28 -8.23 0.73
N TRP A 49 9.10 -7.21 0.95
CA TRP A 49 10.53 -7.41 1.27
C TRP A 49 10.79 -8.13 2.59
N PRO A 50 10.25 -7.69 3.74
CA PRO A 50 10.35 -8.45 4.98
C PRO A 50 9.81 -9.87 4.85
N LEU A 51 8.72 -10.05 4.07
CA LEU A 51 8.16 -11.37 3.83
C LEU A 51 9.14 -12.29 3.10
N HIS A 52 9.72 -11.81 1.98
CA HIS A 52 10.70 -12.59 1.23
C HIS A 52 11.94 -12.90 2.06
N ALA A 53 12.45 -11.93 2.83
CA ALA A 53 13.59 -12.12 3.72
C ALA A 53 13.29 -13.18 4.80
N ALA A 54 12.15 -13.09 5.49
CA ALA A 54 11.77 -14.06 6.50
C ALA A 54 11.60 -15.48 5.91
N ARG A 55 10.93 -15.60 4.75
CA ARG A 55 10.74 -16.90 4.05
C ARG A 55 12.04 -17.54 3.60
N SER A 56 13.07 -16.78 3.30
CA SER A 56 14.37 -17.31 2.90
C SER A 56 15.10 -17.99 4.07
N VAL A 57 14.80 -17.58 5.31
CA VAL A 57 15.52 -17.99 6.51
C VAL A 57 14.75 -19.08 7.29
N THR A 58 13.42 -19.10 7.26
CA THR A 58 12.63 -20.10 7.98
C THR A 58 11.52 -20.68 7.13
N LYS A 59 11.25 -21.98 7.35
CA LYS A 59 10.10 -22.71 6.77
C LYS A 59 9.16 -23.26 7.85
N THR A 60 9.48 -23.02 9.12
CA THR A 60 8.74 -23.58 10.25
C THR A 60 8.11 -22.54 11.14
N ILE A 61 8.77 -21.40 11.36
CA ILE A 61 8.17 -20.31 12.13
C ILE A 61 7.04 -19.70 11.30
N PRO A 62 5.82 -19.59 11.84
CA PRO A 62 4.69 -18.94 11.15
C PRO A 62 5.00 -17.51 10.78
N ILE A 63 4.62 -17.10 9.57
CA ILE A 63 4.80 -15.71 9.08
C ILE A 63 3.42 -15.15 8.72
N VAL A 64 3.07 -14.01 9.28
CA VAL A 64 1.87 -13.26 8.95
C VAL A 64 2.24 -12.06 8.07
N ALA A 65 1.77 -12.05 6.82
CA ALA A 65 1.84 -10.88 5.94
C ALA A 65 0.89 -9.78 6.42
N ALA A 66 1.37 -8.52 6.57
CA ALA A 66 0.61 -7.47 7.24
C ALA A 66 0.79 -6.06 6.64
N PRO A 67 0.29 -5.74 5.46
CA PRO A 67 -0.05 -6.56 4.29
C PRO A 67 1.08 -6.68 3.27
N ILE A 68 0.86 -7.49 2.23
CA ILE A 68 1.71 -7.55 1.03
C ILE A 68 0.97 -6.96 -0.19
N GLY A 69 1.74 -6.50 -1.18
CA GLY A 69 1.19 -5.91 -2.41
C GLY A 69 1.01 -6.91 -3.55
N THR A 70 1.88 -7.92 -3.62
CA THR A 70 1.86 -8.97 -4.65
C THR A 70 0.84 -10.07 -4.33
N ASP A 71 0.26 -10.67 -5.37
CA ASP A 71 -0.58 -11.86 -5.20
C ASP A 71 0.24 -12.99 -4.58
N PRO A 72 -0.22 -13.63 -3.48
CA PRO A 72 0.55 -14.63 -2.77
C PRO A 72 0.79 -15.91 -3.60
N VAL A 73 -0.08 -16.23 -4.56
CA VAL A 73 0.09 -17.39 -5.45
C VAL A 73 1.09 -17.07 -6.54
N ASP A 74 0.95 -15.93 -7.20
CA ASP A 74 1.86 -15.48 -8.26
C ASP A 74 3.30 -15.28 -7.71
N ALA A 75 3.42 -14.82 -6.47
CA ALA A 75 4.71 -14.69 -5.76
C ALA A 75 5.28 -16.02 -5.24
N GLY A 76 4.60 -17.15 -5.45
CA GLY A 76 5.00 -18.45 -4.93
C GLY A 76 5.05 -18.52 -3.40
N VAL A 77 4.24 -17.69 -2.73
CA VAL A 77 4.13 -17.61 -1.27
C VAL A 77 3.11 -18.62 -0.75
N ALA A 78 2.05 -18.85 -1.53
CA ALA A 78 0.96 -19.75 -1.19
C ALA A 78 0.61 -20.66 -2.37
N GLU A 79 0.10 -21.86 -2.08
CA GLU A 79 -0.45 -22.77 -3.09
C GLU A 79 -1.78 -22.23 -3.66
N SER A 80 -2.60 -21.67 -2.78
CA SER A 80 -3.82 -20.94 -3.12
C SER A 80 -4.16 -19.92 -2.03
N TRP A 81 -5.09 -19.01 -2.34
CA TRP A 81 -5.60 -18.06 -1.34
C TRP A 81 -6.32 -18.76 -0.18
N ALA A 82 -7.07 -19.83 -0.49
CA ALA A 82 -7.85 -20.57 0.51
C ALA A 82 -6.99 -21.48 1.39
N HIS A 83 -5.98 -22.07 0.82
CA HIS A 83 -5.04 -22.99 1.48
C HIS A 83 -3.61 -22.62 1.10
N PRO A 84 -2.93 -21.79 1.91
CA PRO A 84 -1.56 -21.39 1.63
C PRO A 84 -0.55 -22.54 1.61
N GLY A 85 -0.76 -23.60 2.40
CA GLY A 85 0.00 -24.85 2.37
C GLY A 85 1.36 -24.81 3.09
N GLY A 86 1.95 -23.61 3.29
CA GLY A 86 3.25 -23.43 3.93
C GLY A 86 3.17 -22.81 5.32
N ASN A 87 4.21 -22.08 5.69
CA ASN A 87 4.28 -21.37 6.96
C ASN A 87 3.85 -19.87 6.86
N VAL A 88 3.27 -19.45 5.74
CA VAL A 88 2.87 -18.06 5.49
C VAL A 88 1.38 -17.95 5.32
N THR A 89 0.78 -16.93 5.92
CA THR A 89 -0.60 -16.48 5.73
C THR A 89 -0.69 -14.98 5.91
N GLY A 90 -1.86 -14.37 5.77
CA GLY A 90 -2.07 -12.97 6.13
C GLY A 90 -2.95 -12.19 5.17
N VAL A 91 -2.60 -10.92 4.97
CA VAL A 91 -3.38 -9.94 4.20
C VAL A 91 -2.63 -9.56 2.94
N CYS A 92 -3.34 -9.56 1.79
CA CYS A 92 -2.84 -9.07 0.52
C CYS A 92 -3.69 -7.89 0.04
N LEU A 93 -3.05 -6.81 -0.42
CA LEU A 93 -3.73 -5.60 -0.89
C LEU A 93 -4.38 -5.75 -2.27
N ILE A 94 -3.97 -6.74 -3.08
CA ILE A 94 -4.34 -6.83 -4.50
C ILE A 94 -4.01 -5.50 -5.21
N ALA A 95 -2.78 -5.04 -5.02
CA ALA A 95 -2.35 -3.69 -5.41
C ALA A 95 -2.65 -3.33 -6.87
N PRO A 96 -2.45 -4.21 -7.88
CA PRO A 96 -2.70 -3.85 -9.27
C PRO A 96 -4.15 -3.42 -9.55
N GLN A 97 -5.14 -4.10 -8.96
CA GLN A 97 -6.56 -3.76 -9.12
C GLN A 97 -6.90 -2.43 -8.46
N LEU A 98 -6.28 -2.12 -7.33
CA LEU A 98 -6.46 -0.83 -6.65
C LEU A 98 -5.86 0.31 -7.46
N GLU A 99 -4.70 0.12 -8.12
CA GLU A 99 -4.11 1.14 -9.00
C GLU A 99 -5.01 1.45 -10.20
N VAL A 100 -5.57 0.41 -10.84
CA VAL A 100 -6.55 0.58 -11.92
C VAL A 100 -7.76 1.38 -11.45
N LYS A 101 -8.28 1.08 -10.25
CA LYS A 101 -9.43 1.81 -9.69
C LYS A 101 -9.08 3.26 -9.35
N ARG A 102 -7.87 3.54 -8.83
CA ARG A 102 -7.39 4.91 -8.60
C ARG A 102 -7.33 5.71 -9.90
N LEU A 103 -6.76 5.13 -10.94
CA LEU A 103 -6.72 5.76 -12.26
C LEU A 103 -8.13 6.08 -12.77
N ALA A 104 -9.06 5.14 -12.66
CA ALA A 104 -10.45 5.34 -13.07
C ALA A 104 -11.14 6.45 -12.28
N LEU A 105 -10.97 6.51 -10.95
CA LEU A 105 -11.54 7.57 -10.09
C LEU A 105 -10.94 8.94 -10.41
N LEU A 106 -9.62 9.00 -10.66
CA LEU A 106 -8.97 10.25 -11.06
C LEU A 106 -9.48 10.74 -12.41
N HIS A 107 -9.64 9.84 -13.38
CA HIS A 107 -10.19 10.19 -14.70
C HIS A 107 -11.68 10.56 -14.64
N GLU A 108 -12.48 9.91 -13.79
CA GLU A 108 -13.86 10.29 -13.53
C GLU A 108 -13.96 11.71 -12.94
N ALA A 109 -13.04 12.05 -12.00
CA ALA A 109 -12.94 13.39 -11.44
C ALA A 109 -12.50 14.45 -12.47
N LEU A 110 -11.71 14.04 -13.48
CA LEU A 110 -11.04 14.89 -14.46
C LEU A 110 -11.21 14.35 -15.89
N PRO A 111 -12.42 14.39 -16.50
CA PRO A 111 -12.67 13.73 -17.79
C PRO A 111 -11.92 14.34 -18.98
N SER A 112 -11.43 15.58 -18.86
CA SER A 112 -10.66 16.25 -19.90
C SER A 112 -9.18 15.86 -19.94
N VAL A 113 -8.65 15.24 -18.87
CA VAL A 113 -7.25 14.86 -18.76
C VAL A 113 -6.93 13.77 -19.79
N ARG A 114 -5.75 13.88 -20.40
CA ARG A 114 -5.22 12.91 -21.36
C ARG A 114 -3.88 12.32 -20.95
N ARG A 115 -3.10 13.07 -20.16
CA ARG A 115 -1.77 12.63 -19.74
C ARG A 115 -1.70 12.57 -18.22
N VAL A 116 -1.55 11.36 -17.69
CA VAL A 116 -1.53 11.06 -16.26
C VAL A 116 -0.14 10.63 -15.84
N GLY A 117 0.43 11.30 -14.84
CA GLY A 117 1.65 10.87 -14.19
C GLY A 117 1.40 9.71 -13.23
N VAL A 118 2.39 8.83 -13.10
CA VAL A 118 2.43 7.80 -12.06
C VAL A 118 3.76 7.94 -11.34
N LEU A 119 3.71 8.35 -10.06
CA LEU A 119 4.89 8.41 -9.20
C LEU A 119 4.97 7.13 -8.38
N ALA A 120 6.04 6.38 -8.57
CA ALA A 120 6.32 5.14 -7.86
C ALA A 120 7.77 5.08 -7.41
N ALA A 121 8.09 4.14 -6.55
CA ALA A 121 9.45 3.85 -6.11
C ALA A 121 9.80 2.38 -6.36
N HIS A 122 11.09 2.04 -6.23
CA HIS A 122 11.58 0.66 -6.29
C HIS A 122 11.17 -0.09 -7.56
N ARG A 123 11.52 0.48 -8.71
CA ARG A 123 11.12 -0.01 -10.03
C ARG A 123 11.27 -1.53 -10.20
N LYS A 124 12.39 -2.09 -9.78
CA LYS A 124 12.71 -3.52 -9.94
C LYS A 124 11.67 -4.46 -9.31
N ILE A 125 10.91 -3.97 -8.33
CA ILE A 125 9.94 -4.76 -7.57
C ILE A 125 8.52 -4.44 -7.99
N VAL A 126 8.21 -3.15 -8.10
CA VAL A 126 6.84 -2.65 -8.27
C VAL A 126 6.39 -2.73 -9.73
N GLU A 127 7.32 -2.66 -10.70
CA GLU A 127 6.99 -2.62 -12.13
C GLU A 127 6.21 -3.85 -12.62
N ALA A 128 6.43 -5.02 -12.00
CA ALA A 128 5.69 -6.23 -12.34
C ALA A 128 4.16 -6.10 -12.16
N GLY A 129 3.71 -5.21 -11.26
CA GLY A 129 2.30 -4.89 -11.02
C GLY A 129 1.68 -3.87 -11.99
N PHE A 130 2.46 -3.26 -12.88
CA PHE A 130 2.03 -2.16 -13.74
C PHE A 130 1.30 -2.55 -15.04
N PRO A 131 1.47 -3.75 -15.64
CA PRO A 131 0.77 -4.09 -16.87
C PRO A 131 -0.75 -3.89 -16.83
N PRO A 132 -1.48 -4.23 -15.75
CA PRO A 132 -2.93 -3.95 -15.65
C PRO A 132 -3.23 -2.45 -15.68
N LEU A 133 -2.41 -1.60 -15.03
CA LEU A 133 -2.57 -0.15 -15.03
C LEU A 133 -2.34 0.44 -16.42
N ARG A 134 -1.27 0.03 -17.11
CA ARG A 134 -0.96 0.45 -18.48
C ARG A 134 -2.07 0.07 -19.45
N LYS A 135 -2.60 -1.15 -19.32
CA LYS A 135 -3.75 -1.62 -20.11
C LYS A 135 -4.99 -0.76 -19.88
N ALA A 136 -5.35 -0.54 -18.62
CA ALA A 136 -6.51 0.29 -18.26
C ALA A 136 -6.38 1.73 -18.76
N ALA A 137 -5.17 2.32 -18.70
CA ALA A 137 -4.91 3.64 -19.25
C ALA A 137 -5.12 3.68 -20.77
N ALA A 138 -4.58 2.71 -21.50
CA ALA A 138 -4.75 2.62 -22.96
C ALA A 138 -6.22 2.46 -23.35
N GLU A 139 -6.98 1.63 -22.63
CA GLU A 139 -8.44 1.43 -22.84
C GLU A 139 -9.23 2.72 -22.56
N ALA A 140 -8.78 3.55 -21.63
CA ALA A 140 -9.38 4.85 -21.31
C ALA A 140 -8.87 6.01 -22.22
N GLY A 141 -7.97 5.74 -23.15
CA GLY A 141 -7.36 6.76 -24.03
C GLY A 141 -6.43 7.71 -23.28
N LEU A 142 -5.81 7.26 -22.19
CA LEU A 142 -4.88 8.01 -21.36
C LEU A 142 -3.43 7.62 -21.70
N GLU A 143 -2.55 8.62 -21.76
CA GLU A 143 -1.10 8.45 -21.80
C GLU A 143 -0.55 8.43 -20.37
N LEU A 144 0.22 7.40 -20.00
CA LEU A 144 0.90 7.32 -18.72
C LEU A 144 2.33 7.84 -18.83
N VAL A 145 2.72 8.70 -17.89
CA VAL A 145 4.11 9.15 -17.68
C VAL A 145 4.58 8.60 -16.35
N GLU A 146 5.37 7.54 -16.39
CA GLU A 146 5.88 6.86 -15.20
C GLU A 146 7.18 7.51 -14.72
N ILE A 147 7.19 8.02 -13.50
CA ILE A 147 8.38 8.56 -12.84
C ILE A 147 8.70 7.67 -11.63
N TRP A 148 9.94 7.22 -11.59
CA TRP A 148 10.44 6.34 -10.55
C TRP A 148 11.43 7.09 -9.68
N VAL A 149 11.31 6.93 -8.36
CA VAL A 149 12.20 7.54 -7.36
C VAL A 149 12.74 6.46 -6.42
N GLU A 150 13.95 6.64 -5.96
CA GLU A 150 14.56 5.70 -5.01
C GLU A 150 14.69 6.32 -3.61
N ASN A 151 14.66 7.66 -3.53
CA ASN A 151 14.76 8.35 -2.25
C ASN A 151 14.07 9.73 -2.28
N PRO A 152 13.77 10.32 -1.09
CA PRO A 152 13.02 11.59 -1.00
C PRO A 152 13.72 12.80 -1.64
N SER A 153 15.04 12.79 -1.78
CA SER A 153 15.76 13.90 -2.43
C SER A 153 15.43 14.06 -3.91
N GLU A 154 14.86 13.02 -4.54
CA GLU A 154 14.48 13.01 -5.95
C GLU A 154 13.07 13.57 -6.20
N TYR A 155 12.24 13.77 -5.17
CA TYR A 155 10.85 14.21 -5.33
C TYR A 155 10.74 15.52 -6.11
N ALA A 156 11.53 16.53 -5.78
CA ALA A 156 11.47 17.82 -6.48
C ALA A 156 11.75 17.67 -7.98
N ALA A 157 12.81 16.93 -8.33
CA ALA A 157 13.17 16.66 -9.72
C ALA A 157 12.09 15.81 -10.44
N ALA A 158 11.47 14.85 -9.73
CA ALA A 158 10.36 14.06 -10.27
C ALA A 158 9.16 14.95 -10.64
N PHE A 159 8.79 15.91 -9.79
CA PHE A 159 7.71 16.85 -10.10
C PHE A 159 8.07 17.83 -11.23
N ASP A 160 9.32 18.25 -11.35
CA ASP A 160 9.79 19.05 -12.50
C ASP A 160 9.72 18.23 -13.80
N ALA A 161 10.11 16.96 -13.77
CA ALA A 161 9.97 16.05 -14.91
C ALA A 161 8.50 15.84 -15.30
N LEU A 162 7.59 15.60 -14.34
CA LEU A 162 6.15 15.47 -14.61
C LEU A 162 5.62 16.71 -15.33
N ARG A 163 5.98 17.93 -14.89
CA ARG A 163 5.61 19.18 -15.56
C ARG A 163 6.23 19.27 -16.96
N GLY A 164 7.50 18.91 -17.11
CA GLY A 164 8.19 18.92 -18.39
C GLY A 164 7.54 18.01 -19.42
N HIS A 165 6.97 16.89 -18.99
CA HIS A 165 6.19 15.99 -19.82
C HIS A 165 4.74 16.41 -20.03
N GLY A 166 4.31 17.54 -19.48
CA GLY A 166 2.93 18.04 -19.62
C GLY A 166 1.89 17.17 -18.94
N VAL A 167 2.24 16.56 -17.80
CA VAL A 167 1.30 15.78 -16.98
C VAL A 167 0.22 16.70 -16.42
N GLU A 168 -1.02 16.26 -16.46
CA GLU A 168 -2.22 17.02 -16.07
C GLU A 168 -2.84 16.54 -14.76
N ALA A 169 -2.57 15.28 -14.36
CA ALA A 169 -2.99 14.70 -13.10
C ALA A 169 -2.01 13.60 -12.67
N LEU A 170 -2.00 13.24 -11.37
CA LEU A 170 -0.99 12.35 -10.80
C LEU A 170 -1.61 11.23 -9.97
N VAL A 171 -1.16 10.01 -10.19
CA VAL A 171 -1.35 8.86 -9.30
C VAL A 171 -0.06 8.66 -8.50
N ILE A 172 -0.15 8.63 -7.17
CA ILE A 172 0.97 8.24 -6.30
C ILE A 172 0.72 6.82 -5.80
N VAL A 173 1.62 5.90 -6.17
CA VAL A 173 1.56 4.49 -5.74
C VAL A 173 1.78 4.41 -4.23
N PRO A 174 0.92 3.73 -3.45
CA PRO A 174 0.96 3.75 -1.99
C PRO A 174 2.04 2.83 -1.40
N LEU A 175 3.28 3.10 -1.70
CA LEU A 175 4.42 2.44 -1.05
C LEU A 175 4.66 3.07 0.34
N PRO A 176 5.24 2.33 1.29
CA PRO A 176 5.41 2.79 2.67
C PRO A 176 6.08 4.16 2.79
N GLU A 177 7.15 4.40 2.02
CA GLU A 177 7.90 5.66 2.00
C GLU A 177 7.10 6.81 1.36
N LEU A 178 6.44 6.59 0.21
CA LEU A 178 5.61 7.61 -0.43
C LEU A 178 4.39 7.95 0.42
N ASN A 179 3.84 6.98 1.14
CA ASN A 179 2.75 7.23 2.08
C ASN A 179 3.22 7.99 3.32
N ARG A 180 4.40 7.66 3.88
CA ARG A 180 5.01 8.40 4.98
C ARG A 180 5.23 9.86 4.59
N ASP A 181 5.75 10.09 3.39
CA ASP A 181 6.14 11.40 2.89
C ASP A 181 4.98 12.15 2.19
N SER A 182 3.74 11.68 2.35
CA SER A 182 2.57 12.20 1.63
C SER A 182 2.28 13.68 1.84
N GLU A 183 2.67 14.29 2.97
CA GLU A 183 2.57 15.74 3.18
C GLU A 183 3.50 16.52 2.26
N VAL A 184 4.75 16.05 2.09
CA VAL A 184 5.73 16.64 1.17
C VAL A 184 5.24 16.50 -0.27
N LEU A 185 4.73 15.32 -0.64
CA LEU A 185 4.20 15.05 -1.96
C LEU A 185 2.95 15.88 -2.25
N ALA A 186 2.08 16.10 -1.25
CA ALA A 186 0.92 16.98 -1.37
C ALA A 186 1.32 18.44 -1.62
N ALA A 187 2.33 18.93 -0.90
CA ALA A 187 2.86 20.28 -1.11
C ALA A 187 3.48 20.45 -2.51
N LEU A 188 4.21 19.45 -2.99
CA LEU A 188 4.78 19.44 -4.35
C LEU A 188 3.68 19.37 -5.42
N SER A 189 2.64 18.53 -5.22
CA SER A 189 1.47 18.45 -6.10
C SER A 189 0.75 19.77 -6.21
N ALA A 190 0.50 20.44 -5.08
CA ALA A 190 -0.14 21.75 -5.03
C ALA A 190 0.70 22.82 -5.74
N LYS A 191 2.03 22.85 -5.50
CA LYS A 191 2.96 23.77 -6.17
C LYS A 191 3.00 23.55 -7.69
N ALA A 192 2.90 22.30 -8.12
CA ALA A 192 2.87 21.91 -9.53
C ALA A 192 1.49 22.12 -10.19
N GLY A 193 0.44 22.41 -9.41
CA GLY A 193 -0.94 22.51 -9.91
C GLY A 193 -1.51 21.17 -10.37
N LEU A 194 -1.00 20.04 -9.83
CA LEU A 194 -1.38 18.69 -10.24
C LEU A 194 -2.45 18.10 -9.31
N PRO A 195 -3.69 17.88 -9.78
CA PRO A 195 -4.67 17.08 -9.09
C PRO A 195 -4.13 15.67 -8.88
N THR A 196 -4.13 15.18 -7.62
CA THR A 196 -3.42 13.95 -7.28
C THR A 196 -4.29 13.02 -6.47
N ILE A 197 -4.23 11.72 -6.79
CA ILE A 197 -4.81 10.64 -6.00
C ILE A 197 -3.72 9.82 -5.31
N GLY A 198 -3.93 9.53 -4.04
CA GLY A 198 -3.09 8.64 -3.23
C GLY A 198 -3.82 7.38 -2.78
N GLY A 199 -3.09 6.51 -2.11
CA GLY A 199 -3.52 5.15 -1.80
C GLY A 199 -4.44 5.00 -0.58
N PHE A 200 -4.60 6.02 0.24
CA PHE A 200 -5.30 5.92 1.51
C PHE A 200 -6.10 7.20 1.81
N ARG A 201 -7.11 7.08 2.71
CA ARG A 201 -7.82 8.23 3.27
C ARG A 201 -6.87 9.31 3.78
N GLU A 202 -5.83 8.90 4.49
CA GLU A 202 -4.82 9.79 5.07
C GLU A 202 -4.09 10.62 4.00
N SER A 203 -3.98 10.13 2.78
CA SER A 203 -3.41 10.89 1.67
C SER A 203 -4.22 12.17 1.38
N ALA A 204 -5.56 12.07 1.35
CA ALA A 204 -6.43 13.22 1.21
C ALA A 204 -6.39 14.15 2.45
N GLN A 205 -6.35 13.58 3.66
CA GLN A 205 -6.22 14.36 4.90
C GLN A 205 -4.93 15.16 4.97
N ARG A 206 -3.86 14.68 4.34
CA ARG A 206 -2.55 15.35 4.24
C ARG A 206 -2.42 16.29 3.04
N GLY A 207 -3.49 16.51 2.30
CA GLY A 207 -3.57 17.53 1.27
C GLY A 207 -3.61 17.05 -0.18
N LEU A 208 -3.55 15.76 -0.48
CA LEU A 208 -3.87 15.28 -1.83
C LEU A 208 -5.37 15.49 -2.12
N MET A 209 -5.74 15.59 -3.39
CA MET A 209 -7.14 15.82 -3.78
C MET A 209 -8.02 14.60 -3.48
N ILE A 210 -7.51 13.39 -3.72
CA ILE A 210 -8.25 12.14 -3.52
C ILE A 210 -7.39 11.15 -2.75
N GLY A 211 -8.03 10.39 -1.86
CA GLY A 211 -7.49 9.19 -1.23
C GLY A 211 -8.41 8.00 -1.49
N TYR A 212 -7.88 6.91 -2.03
CA TYR A 212 -8.65 5.68 -2.25
C TYR A 212 -7.85 4.43 -1.91
N GLY A 213 -8.36 3.66 -0.95
CA GLY A 213 -7.77 2.38 -0.57
C GLY A 213 -8.19 1.90 0.80
N PRO A 214 -7.62 0.80 1.28
CA PRO A 214 -7.96 0.22 2.57
C PRO A 214 -7.43 1.08 3.72
N SER A 215 -8.10 0.99 4.87
CA SER A 215 -7.61 1.61 6.10
C SER A 215 -6.37 0.86 6.63
N PRO A 216 -5.20 1.52 6.79
CA PRO A 216 -4.03 0.88 7.39
C PRO A 216 -4.29 0.33 8.81
N ARG A 217 -5.18 0.98 9.54
CA ARG A 217 -5.61 0.52 10.88
C ARG A 217 -6.37 -0.80 10.80
N GLU A 218 -7.30 -0.94 9.84
CA GLU A 218 -8.09 -2.17 9.67
C GLU A 218 -7.21 -3.31 9.15
N LEU A 219 -6.30 -3.04 8.21
CA LEU A 219 -5.30 -4.02 7.75
C LEU A 219 -4.44 -4.53 8.92
N GLY A 220 -3.97 -3.62 9.79
CA GLY A 220 -3.22 -4.00 10.97
C GLY A 220 -4.04 -4.80 11.99
N GLN A 221 -5.36 -4.57 12.10
CA GLN A 221 -6.26 -5.37 12.94
C GLN A 221 -6.51 -6.74 12.32
N GLN A 222 -6.70 -6.81 11.01
CA GLN A 222 -6.87 -8.04 10.27
C GLN A 222 -5.63 -8.94 10.40
N ALA A 223 -4.43 -8.39 10.20
CA ALA A 223 -3.18 -9.11 10.45
C ALA A 223 -3.04 -9.58 11.91
N ALA A 224 -3.45 -8.75 12.89
CA ALA A 224 -3.43 -9.13 14.29
C ALA A 224 -4.37 -10.31 14.60
N SER A 225 -5.48 -10.45 13.87
CA SER A 225 -6.38 -11.61 14.05
C SER A 225 -5.73 -12.92 13.59
N TYR A 226 -4.84 -12.88 12.61
CA TYR A 226 -4.03 -14.05 12.22
C TYR A 226 -3.03 -14.42 13.32
N VAL A 227 -2.33 -13.42 13.89
CA VAL A 227 -1.42 -13.64 15.02
C VAL A 227 -2.16 -14.28 16.20
N GLU A 228 -3.34 -13.77 16.56
CA GLU A 228 -4.20 -14.34 17.61
C GLU A 228 -4.53 -15.81 17.32
N ARG A 229 -4.94 -16.14 16.10
CA ARG A 229 -5.28 -17.51 15.71
C ARG A 229 -4.07 -18.46 15.79
N ILE A 230 -2.89 -17.99 15.38
CA ILE A 230 -1.64 -18.76 15.48
C ILE A 230 -1.26 -18.98 16.94
N PHE A 231 -1.35 -17.98 17.81
CA PHE A 231 -1.12 -18.13 19.25
C PHE A 231 -2.11 -19.11 19.90
N ASN A 232 -3.31 -19.24 19.34
CA ASN A 232 -4.31 -20.23 19.75
C ASN A 232 -4.16 -21.61 19.07
N GLY A 233 -3.03 -21.86 18.38
CA GLY A 233 -2.66 -23.15 17.82
C GLY A 233 -3.07 -23.39 16.37
N ALA A 234 -3.57 -22.40 15.64
CA ALA A 234 -3.87 -22.56 14.22
C ALA A 234 -2.58 -22.63 13.39
N ALA A 235 -2.51 -23.55 12.44
CA ALA A 235 -1.41 -23.64 11.49
C ALA A 235 -1.54 -22.53 10.42
N ALA A 236 -0.46 -21.81 10.14
CA ALA A 236 -0.47 -20.72 9.16
C ALA A 236 -0.92 -21.20 7.77
N GLY A 237 -0.50 -22.36 7.33
CA GLY A 237 -0.85 -22.95 6.04
C GLY A 237 -2.33 -23.27 5.84
N GLU A 238 -3.10 -23.38 6.94
CA GLU A 238 -4.55 -23.60 6.93
C GLU A 238 -5.38 -22.30 7.04
N LEU A 239 -4.71 -21.17 7.25
CA LEU A 239 -5.34 -19.87 7.36
C LEU A 239 -5.36 -19.17 5.98
N PRO A 240 -6.54 -18.95 5.37
CA PRO A 240 -6.63 -18.36 4.03
C PRO A 240 -6.05 -16.93 4.00
N PHE A 241 -5.37 -16.56 2.92
CA PHE A 241 -5.09 -15.17 2.64
C PHE A 241 -6.38 -14.38 2.44
N GLN A 242 -6.40 -13.14 2.87
CA GLN A 242 -7.55 -12.26 2.72
C GLN A 242 -7.14 -10.92 2.11
N GLY A 243 -8.02 -10.36 1.28
CA GLY A 243 -7.94 -8.97 0.85
C GLY A 243 -8.46 -8.01 1.92
N PRO A 244 -8.36 -6.70 1.68
CA PRO A 244 -8.98 -5.70 2.54
C PRO A 244 -10.51 -5.88 2.54
N THR A 245 -11.12 -5.80 3.70
CA THR A 245 -12.57 -5.96 3.87
C THR A 245 -13.36 -4.68 3.54
N ARG A 246 -12.66 -3.54 3.55
CA ARG A 246 -13.24 -2.22 3.27
C ARG A 246 -12.23 -1.35 2.56
N LEU A 247 -12.75 -0.53 1.63
CA LEU A 247 -12.01 0.51 0.93
C LEU A 247 -12.63 1.86 1.25
N ASP A 248 -11.83 2.80 1.73
CA ASP A 248 -12.23 4.18 1.96
C ASP A 248 -12.03 4.98 0.68
N PHE A 249 -13.00 5.82 0.35
CA PHE A 249 -12.91 6.79 -0.73
C PHE A 249 -13.12 8.19 -0.14
N THR A 250 -12.11 9.03 -0.22
CA THR A 250 -12.10 10.36 0.43
C THR A 250 -11.70 11.43 -0.58
N ILE A 251 -12.43 12.53 -0.59
CA ILE A 251 -12.17 13.70 -1.42
C ILE A 251 -11.91 14.91 -0.52
N ASN A 252 -10.75 15.55 -0.71
CA ASN A 252 -10.43 16.83 -0.09
C ASN A 252 -10.95 17.98 -0.99
N ILE A 253 -12.11 18.55 -0.61
CA ILE A 253 -12.76 19.57 -1.40
C ILE A 253 -12.00 20.90 -1.35
N LYS A 254 -11.27 21.19 -0.28
CA LYS A 254 -10.40 22.35 -0.18
C LYS A 254 -9.28 22.30 -1.22
N THR A 255 -8.62 21.13 -1.34
CA THR A 255 -7.58 20.92 -2.36
C THR A 255 -8.17 20.98 -3.77
N ALA A 256 -9.32 20.34 -4.02
CA ALA A 256 -9.99 20.42 -5.31
C ALA A 256 -10.30 21.86 -5.72
N LYS A 257 -10.87 22.66 -4.82
CA LYS A 257 -11.15 24.10 -5.05
C LYS A 257 -9.87 24.91 -5.33
N ALA A 258 -8.79 24.67 -4.56
CA ALA A 258 -7.52 25.35 -4.75
C ALA A 258 -6.89 25.05 -6.13
N LEU A 259 -7.12 23.85 -6.66
CA LEU A 259 -6.68 23.41 -7.99
C LEU A 259 -7.65 23.78 -9.11
N GLY A 260 -8.78 24.45 -8.81
CA GLY A 260 -9.80 24.80 -9.80
C GLY A 260 -10.59 23.60 -10.33
N VAL A 261 -10.60 22.47 -9.61
CA VAL A 261 -11.28 21.24 -10.01
C VAL A 261 -12.71 21.24 -9.47
N ALA A 262 -13.67 21.11 -10.36
CA ALA A 262 -15.08 20.88 -10.02
C ALA A 262 -15.33 19.36 -9.95
N ILE A 263 -15.49 18.83 -8.74
CA ILE A 263 -15.73 17.38 -8.55
C ILE A 263 -17.15 17.02 -9.00
N PRO A 264 -17.32 16.00 -9.86
CA PRO A 264 -18.62 15.50 -10.28
C PRO A 264 -19.51 15.08 -9.10
N PRO A 265 -20.82 15.39 -9.12
CA PRO A 265 -21.75 14.98 -8.05
C PRO A 265 -21.78 13.47 -7.80
N SER A 266 -21.58 12.65 -8.83
CA SER A 266 -21.50 11.18 -8.71
C SER A 266 -20.42 10.73 -7.73
N LEU A 267 -19.25 11.37 -7.74
CA LEU A 267 -18.15 11.05 -6.83
C LEU A 267 -18.42 11.55 -5.40
N LEU A 268 -19.07 12.73 -5.25
CA LEU A 268 -19.38 13.28 -3.93
C LEU A 268 -20.37 12.43 -3.14
N VAL A 269 -21.28 11.74 -3.81
CA VAL A 269 -22.26 10.84 -3.17
C VAL A 269 -21.57 9.59 -2.59
N SER A 270 -20.51 9.11 -3.24
CA SER A 270 -19.83 7.87 -2.86
C SER A 270 -18.59 8.08 -1.98
N ALA A 271 -18.12 9.33 -1.87
CA ALA A 271 -16.92 9.69 -1.12
C ALA A 271 -17.24 10.25 0.26
N GLU A 272 -16.33 10.04 1.20
CA GLU A 272 -16.22 10.91 2.36
C GLU A 272 -15.60 12.23 1.92
N VAL A 273 -16.32 13.33 2.13
CA VAL A 273 -15.84 14.68 1.79
C VAL A 273 -15.21 15.32 3.01
N ILE A 274 -13.98 15.81 2.87
CA ILE A 274 -13.24 16.55 3.90
C ILE A 274 -12.84 17.94 3.41
N GLU A 275 -12.65 18.87 4.39
CA GLU A 275 -12.27 20.29 4.14
C GLU A 275 -10.88 20.61 4.67
#